data_def0f32fffd362f9712fd44b8e8a8eea
#
_entry.id   def0f32fffd362f9712fd44b8e8a8eea
#
_cell.length_a   1.000
_cell.length_b   1.000
_cell.length_c   1.000
_cell.angle_alpha   90.00
_cell.angle_beta   90.00
_cell.angle_gamma   90.00
#
_symmetry.space_group_name_H-M   'P 1'
#
loop_
_entity.id
_entity.type
_entity.pdbx_description
1 polymer ?
#
loop_
_entity_poly.entity_id
_entity_poly.type
_entity_poly.pdbx_seq_one_letter_code
_entity_poly.pdbx_strand_id
1 'polypeptide(L)'
;MVTIDLITGFLGSGKTTFLKKYAEYLMDQGLHIGILENDFGAINVDMLMLHELRGDQCELEMIAGGCDAESHRRRFRTKIGNVIAILDARLEDNLSEQADYLLASEAANAGKVILSHADAATREQCEDTVTHLNRALEQIRCDRRIDPKKDILQKNLTDLTKEDSEEVSKCGYRLESYRKMDLENEQSFDSLFFMEEKITSEALERAVPRLFADKSCGEVFRIKGFVKNKDGQWMELNATHDSRTLDPIAVGQEVLIVIGEHLQEDKIREILKEEETCQS
;
A
#
# COMPACT_ATOMS: atom_id res chain seq x y z
N MET A 1 -7.94 -26.99 8.32
CA MET A 1 -6.84 -26.56 7.43
C MET A 1 -7.00 -25.07 7.30
N VAL A 2 -5.97 -24.29 7.59
CA VAL A 2 -6.03 -22.84 7.45
C VAL A 2 -5.81 -22.48 5.98
N THR A 3 -6.65 -21.61 5.44
CA THR A 3 -6.50 -21.05 4.10
C THR A 3 -5.86 -19.66 4.24
N ILE A 4 -4.93 -19.32 3.39
CA ILE A 4 -4.29 -17.99 3.37
C ILE A 4 -4.70 -17.28 2.09
N ASP A 5 -5.26 -16.11 2.26
CA ASP A 5 -5.47 -15.16 1.17
C ASP A 5 -4.34 -14.13 1.21
N LEU A 6 -3.61 -13.99 0.11
CA LEU A 6 -2.51 -13.05 -0.02
C LEU A 6 -3.01 -11.77 -0.68
N ILE A 7 -2.89 -10.65 0.03
CA ILE A 7 -3.23 -9.33 -0.48
C ILE A 7 -1.92 -8.61 -0.74
N THR A 8 -1.69 -8.25 -1.97
CA THR A 8 -0.49 -7.57 -2.44
C THR A 8 -0.87 -6.33 -3.26
N GLY A 9 0.08 -5.54 -3.66
CA GLY A 9 -0.15 -4.35 -4.48
C GLY A 9 0.87 -3.26 -4.18
N PHE A 10 1.02 -2.39 -5.15
CA PHE A 10 1.98 -1.31 -5.10
C PHE A 10 1.74 -0.35 -3.92
N LEU A 11 2.75 0.40 -3.57
CA LEU A 11 2.68 1.35 -2.47
C LEU A 11 1.56 2.39 -2.72
N GLY A 12 0.73 2.63 -1.71
CA GLY A 12 -0.37 3.59 -1.84
C GLY A 12 -1.63 3.05 -2.52
N SER A 13 -1.62 1.83 -3.06
CA SER A 13 -2.75 1.25 -3.79
C SER A 13 -4.02 0.97 -2.95
N GLY A 14 -4.00 1.21 -1.64
CA GLY A 14 -5.18 1.02 -0.78
C GLY A 14 -5.31 -0.37 -0.16
N LYS A 15 -4.22 -1.16 -0.09
CA LYS A 15 -4.23 -2.51 0.52
C LYS A 15 -4.92 -2.57 1.87
N THR A 16 -4.55 -1.67 2.78
CA THR A 16 -5.09 -1.62 4.14
C THR A 16 -6.59 -1.34 4.15
N THR A 17 -7.06 -0.41 3.28
CA THR A 17 -8.49 -0.10 3.12
C THR A 17 -9.27 -1.31 2.60
N PHE A 18 -8.72 -2.00 1.60
CA PHE A 18 -9.32 -3.23 1.09
C PHE A 18 -9.34 -4.32 2.16
N LEU A 19 -8.21 -4.56 2.84
CA LEU A 19 -8.06 -5.59 3.87
C LEU A 19 -9.10 -5.42 4.97
N LYS A 20 -9.33 -4.19 5.42
CA LYS A 20 -10.34 -3.88 6.44
C LYS A 20 -11.74 -4.36 6.01
N LYS A 21 -12.18 -3.99 4.82
CA LYS A 21 -13.50 -4.40 4.28
C LYS A 21 -13.61 -5.89 4.00
N TYR A 22 -12.53 -6.48 3.48
CA TYR A 22 -12.51 -7.90 3.20
C TYR A 22 -12.55 -8.73 4.48
N ALA A 23 -11.84 -8.31 5.52
CA ALA A 23 -11.88 -8.91 6.85
C ALA A 23 -13.28 -8.84 7.46
N GLU A 24 -13.94 -7.67 7.41
CA GLU A 24 -15.32 -7.50 7.85
C GLU A 24 -16.27 -8.45 7.13
N TYR A 25 -16.15 -8.58 5.81
CA TYR A 25 -16.94 -9.53 5.02
C TYR A 25 -16.73 -10.97 5.47
N LEU A 26 -15.48 -11.40 5.71
CA LEU A 26 -15.18 -12.77 6.14
C LEU A 26 -15.73 -13.05 7.55
N MET A 27 -15.66 -12.09 8.46
CA MET A 27 -16.25 -12.19 9.80
C MET A 27 -17.79 -12.27 9.72
N ASP A 28 -18.43 -11.52 8.83
CA ASP A 28 -19.87 -11.59 8.57
C ASP A 28 -20.30 -12.99 8.05
N GLN A 29 -19.39 -13.73 7.42
CA GLN A 29 -19.61 -15.14 7.04
C GLN A 29 -19.40 -16.11 8.20
N GLY A 30 -19.12 -15.62 9.41
CA GLY A 30 -18.89 -16.44 10.61
C GLY A 30 -17.49 -17.06 10.66
N LEU A 31 -16.54 -16.57 9.89
CA LEU A 31 -15.15 -17.04 9.90
C LEU A 31 -14.35 -16.37 11.02
N HIS A 32 -13.45 -17.13 11.62
CA HIS A 32 -12.39 -16.60 12.46
C HIS A 32 -11.16 -16.34 11.58
N ILE A 33 -10.65 -15.13 11.61
CA ILE A 33 -9.56 -14.69 10.76
C ILE A 33 -8.34 -14.29 11.57
N GLY A 34 -7.17 -14.46 10.99
CA GLY A 34 -5.91 -13.90 11.46
C GLY A 34 -5.36 -12.99 10.37
N ILE A 35 -5.08 -11.75 10.69
CA ILE A 35 -4.38 -10.83 9.80
C ILE A 35 -2.91 -10.86 10.18
N LEU A 36 -2.08 -11.18 9.19
CA LEU A 36 -0.64 -11.22 9.32
C LEU A 36 -0.05 -10.13 8.44
N GLU A 37 0.46 -9.10 9.06
CA GLU A 37 1.10 -7.98 8.36
C GLU A 37 2.61 -8.18 8.31
N ASN A 38 3.18 -7.98 7.13
CA ASN A 38 4.60 -8.00 6.90
C ASN A 38 5.05 -6.58 6.53
N ASP A 39 5.47 -5.81 7.52
CA ASP A 39 6.00 -4.48 7.33
C ASP A 39 7.47 -4.41 7.78
N PHE A 40 8.29 -3.74 6.96
CA PHE A 40 9.72 -3.51 7.25
C PHE A 40 9.97 -2.26 8.11
N GLY A 41 8.92 -1.51 8.44
CA GLY A 41 9.03 -0.27 9.19
C GLY A 41 9.28 -0.47 10.69
N ALA A 42 9.99 0.46 11.31
CA ALA A 42 10.17 0.52 12.77
C ALA A 42 8.83 0.74 13.51
N ILE A 43 7.81 1.25 12.82
CA ILE A 43 6.46 1.50 13.33
C ILE A 43 5.46 1.03 12.29
N ASN A 44 4.57 0.13 12.68
CA ASN A 44 3.54 -0.38 11.80
C ASN A 44 2.28 0.49 11.88
N VAL A 45 2.20 1.47 10.98
CA VAL A 45 1.05 2.38 10.84
C VAL A 45 -0.20 1.62 10.41
N ASP A 46 -0.06 0.61 9.54
CA ASP A 46 -1.18 -0.17 9.04
C ASP A 46 -1.83 -1.01 10.14
N MET A 47 -1.04 -1.52 11.09
CA MET A 47 -1.58 -2.21 12.27
C MET A 47 -2.44 -1.31 13.17
N LEU A 48 -2.10 -0.02 13.28
CA LEU A 48 -2.95 0.92 14.02
C LEU A 48 -4.32 1.09 13.35
N MET A 49 -4.34 1.15 12.01
CA MET A 49 -5.57 1.25 11.22
C MET A 49 -6.43 -0.02 11.31
N LEU A 50 -5.81 -1.18 11.47
CA LEU A 50 -6.49 -2.48 11.59
C LEU A 50 -6.91 -2.81 13.02
N HIS A 51 -6.44 -2.05 14.02
CA HIS A 51 -6.69 -2.33 15.44
C HIS A 51 -8.18 -2.39 15.80
N GLU A 52 -9.03 -1.65 15.07
CA GLU A 52 -10.48 -1.65 15.26
C GLU A 52 -11.12 -3.02 14.95
N LEU A 53 -10.47 -3.84 14.11
CA LEU A 53 -10.95 -5.18 13.75
C LEU A 53 -10.65 -6.23 14.83
N ARG A 54 -9.75 -5.91 15.76
CA ARG A 54 -9.32 -6.86 16.79
C ARG A 54 -10.47 -7.21 17.72
N GLY A 55 -10.76 -8.50 17.84
CA GLY A 55 -11.83 -9.01 18.69
C GLY A 55 -11.88 -10.53 18.69
N ASP A 56 -12.98 -11.09 19.16
CA ASP A 56 -13.14 -12.55 19.31
C ASP A 56 -13.03 -13.33 17.98
N GLN A 57 -13.29 -12.66 16.84
CA GLN A 57 -13.25 -13.27 15.51
C GLN A 57 -12.04 -12.84 14.68
N CYS A 58 -11.23 -11.87 15.14
CA CYS A 58 -10.09 -11.37 14.40
C CYS A 58 -8.87 -11.22 15.30
N GLU A 59 -7.81 -11.93 14.95
CA GLU A 59 -6.48 -11.80 15.55
C GLU A 59 -5.57 -11.01 14.62
N LEU A 60 -4.79 -10.09 15.18
CA LEU A 60 -3.80 -9.31 14.46
C LEU A 60 -2.41 -9.70 14.94
N GLU A 61 -1.57 -10.12 14.01
CA GLU A 61 -0.18 -10.49 14.26
C GLU A 61 0.75 -9.77 13.28
N MET A 62 1.95 -9.44 13.74
CA MET A 62 2.98 -8.80 12.94
C MET A 62 4.18 -9.72 12.79
N ILE A 63 4.70 -9.81 11.57
CA ILE A 63 6.03 -10.37 11.33
C ILE A 63 7.00 -9.20 11.32
N ALA A 64 7.74 -9.02 12.41
CA ALA A 64 8.80 -8.03 12.47
C ALA A 64 10.07 -8.61 11.86
N GLY A 65 10.54 -7.99 10.79
CA GLY A 65 11.89 -8.14 10.25
C GLY A 65 12.19 -9.44 9.51
N GLY A 66 12.78 -9.30 8.35
CA GLY A 66 13.49 -10.33 7.60
C GLY A 66 12.60 -11.25 6.78
N CYS A 67 12.38 -10.87 5.54
CA CYS A 67 11.94 -11.79 4.50
C CYS A 67 13.12 -12.65 4.03
N ASP A 68 13.61 -13.57 4.86
CA ASP A 68 14.31 -14.67 4.26
C ASP A 68 13.30 -15.75 3.84
N ALA A 69 13.49 -16.25 2.61
CA ALA A 69 12.63 -17.26 2.02
C ALA A 69 12.58 -18.57 2.83
N GLU A 70 13.48 -18.74 3.78
CA GLU A 70 13.63 -19.94 4.59
C GLU A 70 12.81 -19.88 5.87
N SER A 71 12.69 -18.71 6.50
CA SER A 71 11.84 -18.49 7.68
C SER A 71 10.36 -18.60 7.33
N HIS A 72 9.97 -18.21 6.11
CA HIS A 72 8.60 -18.36 5.61
C HIS A 72 8.26 -19.82 5.26
N ARG A 73 9.15 -20.58 4.67
CA ARG A 73 8.90 -21.98 4.29
C ARG A 73 8.68 -22.92 5.47
N ARG A 74 9.26 -22.65 6.61
CA ARG A 74 9.17 -23.55 7.78
C ARG A 74 7.90 -23.37 8.61
N ARG A 75 7.22 -22.24 8.53
CA ARG A 75 6.09 -21.89 9.41
C ARG A 75 4.72 -22.15 8.81
N PHE A 76 4.58 -22.22 7.49
CA PHE A 76 3.28 -22.34 6.85
C PHE A 76 3.09 -23.65 6.09
N ARG A 77 2.49 -24.66 6.74
CA ARG A 77 1.83 -25.78 6.06
C ARG A 77 0.38 -25.42 5.79
N THR A 78 0.15 -24.50 4.87
CA THR A 78 -1.16 -23.92 4.62
C THR A 78 -1.47 -23.96 3.11
N LYS A 79 -2.74 -23.92 2.78
CA LYS A 79 -3.22 -23.84 1.40
C LYS A 79 -3.38 -22.36 1.05
N ILE A 80 -2.76 -21.89 -0.03
CA ILE A 80 -3.09 -20.58 -0.61
C ILE A 80 -4.52 -20.68 -1.17
N GLY A 81 -5.38 -19.79 -0.74
CA GLY A 81 -6.75 -19.63 -1.22
C GLY A 81 -6.80 -18.66 -2.38
N ASN A 82 -6.58 -17.40 -2.11
CA ASN A 82 -6.65 -16.33 -3.09
C ASN A 82 -5.35 -15.52 -3.12
N VAL A 83 -5.03 -14.95 -4.27
CA VAL A 83 -4.01 -13.91 -4.43
C VAL A 83 -4.69 -12.71 -5.07
N ILE A 84 -4.68 -11.60 -4.37
CA ILE A 84 -5.38 -10.37 -4.75
C ILE A 84 -4.34 -9.27 -4.86
N ALA A 85 -4.19 -8.68 -6.04
CA ALA A 85 -3.33 -7.53 -6.27
C ALA A 85 -4.16 -6.25 -6.33
N ILE A 86 -3.70 -5.20 -5.65
CA ILE A 86 -4.38 -3.90 -5.62
C ILE A 86 -3.48 -2.86 -6.25
N LEU A 87 -3.98 -2.17 -7.27
CA LEU A 87 -3.30 -1.13 -8.02
C LEU A 87 -4.11 0.17 -7.99
N ASP A 88 -3.44 1.31 -7.99
CA ASP A 88 -4.10 2.60 -8.23
C ASP A 88 -4.48 2.71 -9.71
N ALA A 89 -5.72 3.08 -10.00
CA ALA A 89 -6.23 3.25 -11.37
C ALA A 89 -5.58 4.43 -12.12
N ARG A 90 -4.81 5.27 -11.41
CA ARG A 90 -4.11 6.46 -11.93
C ARG A 90 -2.60 6.24 -11.96
N LEU A 91 -2.15 5.00 -12.11
CA LEU A 91 -0.74 4.66 -12.12
C LEU A 91 -0.01 5.48 -13.20
N GLU A 92 1.06 6.16 -12.80
CA GLU A 92 1.91 6.90 -13.74
C GLU A 92 2.69 5.96 -14.66
N ASP A 93 2.88 6.39 -15.92
CA ASP A 93 3.54 5.58 -16.95
C ASP A 93 5.08 5.63 -16.91
N ASN A 94 5.66 6.40 -15.98
CA ASN A 94 7.10 6.67 -15.87
C ASN A 94 7.75 6.01 -14.64
N LEU A 95 7.30 4.82 -14.28
CA LEU A 95 7.91 4.08 -13.18
C LEU A 95 9.34 3.63 -13.52
N SER A 96 10.16 3.48 -12.50
CA SER A 96 11.49 2.87 -12.63
C SER A 96 11.38 1.39 -13.04
N GLU A 97 12.44 0.82 -13.61
CA GLU A 97 12.49 -0.60 -13.98
C GLU A 97 12.22 -1.51 -12.76
N GLN A 98 12.67 -1.11 -11.58
CA GLN A 98 12.43 -1.85 -10.35
C GLN A 98 10.97 -1.77 -9.92
N ALA A 99 10.35 -0.59 -10.01
CA ALA A 99 8.94 -0.40 -9.70
C ALA A 99 8.04 -1.19 -10.66
N ASP A 100 8.37 -1.19 -11.96
CA ASP A 100 7.70 -2.02 -12.97
C ASP A 100 7.84 -3.51 -12.68
N TYR A 101 9.04 -3.94 -12.26
CA TYR A 101 9.25 -5.32 -11.85
C TYR A 101 8.38 -5.72 -10.65
N LEU A 102 8.33 -4.90 -9.60
CA LEU A 102 7.50 -5.15 -8.44
C LEU A 102 6.02 -5.20 -8.82
N LEU A 103 5.53 -4.21 -9.55
CA LEU A 103 4.17 -4.14 -10.05
C LEU A 103 3.77 -5.43 -10.80
N ALA A 104 4.62 -5.86 -11.73
CA ALA A 104 4.39 -7.05 -12.53
C ALA A 104 4.45 -8.34 -11.68
N SER A 105 5.42 -8.46 -10.77
CA SER A 105 5.59 -9.63 -9.92
C SER A 105 4.43 -9.85 -8.95
N GLU A 106 3.87 -8.76 -8.43
CA GLU A 106 2.70 -8.79 -7.55
C GLU A 106 1.44 -9.23 -8.31
N ALA A 107 1.26 -8.77 -9.54
CA ALA A 107 0.11 -9.11 -10.35
C ALA A 107 0.22 -10.46 -11.05
N ALA A 108 1.43 -10.97 -11.30
CA ALA A 108 1.66 -12.20 -12.08
C ALA A 108 0.84 -13.40 -11.61
N ASN A 109 0.72 -13.61 -10.31
CA ASN A 109 0.02 -14.74 -9.72
C ASN A 109 -1.36 -14.40 -9.16
N ALA A 110 -1.82 -13.16 -9.27
CA ALA A 110 -3.11 -12.74 -8.71
C ALA A 110 -4.29 -13.43 -9.42
N GLY A 111 -5.24 -13.96 -8.68
CA GLY A 111 -6.53 -14.43 -9.21
C GLY A 111 -7.42 -13.26 -9.62
N LYS A 112 -7.31 -12.13 -8.92
CA LYS A 112 -8.01 -10.88 -9.21
C LYS A 112 -7.08 -9.67 -9.02
N VAL A 113 -7.20 -8.68 -9.88
CA VAL A 113 -6.59 -7.35 -9.74
C VAL A 113 -7.69 -6.35 -9.44
N ILE A 114 -7.52 -5.55 -8.40
CA ILE A 114 -8.46 -4.48 -8.05
C ILE A 114 -7.82 -3.15 -8.43
N LEU A 115 -8.50 -2.37 -9.27
CA LEU A 115 -8.13 -0.99 -9.54
C LEU A 115 -8.84 -0.09 -8.51
N SER A 116 -8.07 0.38 -7.54
CA SER A 116 -8.52 1.36 -6.55
C SER A 116 -8.59 2.77 -7.16
N HIS A 117 -9.22 3.71 -6.44
CA HIS A 117 -9.41 5.11 -6.87
C HIS A 117 -10.03 5.24 -8.28
N ALA A 118 -10.83 4.26 -8.68
CA ALA A 118 -11.45 4.22 -10.00
C ALA A 118 -12.51 5.31 -10.21
N ASP A 119 -13.02 5.88 -9.14
CA ASP A 119 -13.94 7.03 -9.14
C ASP A 119 -13.23 8.35 -9.43
N ALA A 120 -11.96 8.47 -9.04
CA ALA A 120 -11.12 9.63 -9.29
C ALA A 120 -10.34 9.53 -10.63
N ALA A 121 -10.35 8.35 -11.26
CA ALA A 121 -9.66 8.08 -12.51
C ALA A 121 -10.60 8.28 -13.71
N THR A 122 -10.06 8.80 -14.81
CA THR A 122 -10.76 8.76 -16.10
C THR A 122 -10.75 7.34 -16.66
N ARG A 123 -11.65 7.06 -17.61
CA ARG A 123 -11.64 5.78 -18.32
C ARG A 123 -10.31 5.52 -19.03
N GLU A 124 -9.73 6.55 -19.62
CA GLU A 124 -8.44 6.49 -20.31
C GLU A 124 -7.32 6.11 -19.34
N GLN A 125 -7.24 6.75 -18.16
CA GLN A 125 -6.28 6.40 -17.12
C GLN A 125 -6.39 4.93 -16.68
N CYS A 126 -7.60 4.42 -16.50
CA CYS A 126 -7.78 3.00 -16.18
C CYS A 126 -7.30 2.07 -17.29
N GLU A 127 -7.56 2.41 -18.57
CA GLU A 127 -7.11 1.66 -19.73
C GLU A 127 -5.57 1.72 -19.87
N ASP A 128 -4.96 2.87 -19.58
CA ASP A 128 -3.51 3.09 -19.59
C ASP A 128 -2.83 2.29 -18.47
N THR A 129 -3.39 2.29 -17.26
CA THR A 129 -2.88 1.48 -16.13
C THR A 129 -2.85 0.00 -16.48
N VAL A 130 -3.90 -0.53 -17.13
CA VAL A 130 -3.94 -1.94 -17.56
C VAL A 130 -2.93 -2.21 -18.67
N THR A 131 -2.77 -1.27 -19.57
CA THR A 131 -1.78 -1.36 -20.66
C THR A 131 -0.36 -1.37 -20.10
N HIS A 132 -0.07 -0.48 -19.15
CA HIS A 132 1.20 -0.42 -18.44
C HIS A 132 1.48 -1.75 -17.70
N LEU A 133 0.51 -2.25 -16.93
CA LEU A 133 0.65 -3.53 -16.23
C LEU A 133 0.99 -4.68 -17.19
N ASN A 134 0.30 -4.76 -18.32
CA ASN A 134 0.57 -5.79 -19.33
C ASN A 134 1.96 -5.64 -19.97
N ARG A 135 2.43 -4.41 -20.17
CA ARG A 135 3.80 -4.13 -20.62
C ARG A 135 4.83 -4.55 -19.58
N ALA A 136 4.61 -4.24 -18.31
CA ALA A 136 5.50 -4.64 -17.22
C ALA A 136 5.57 -6.17 -17.07
N LEU A 137 4.44 -6.89 -17.21
CA LEU A 137 4.43 -8.36 -17.24
C LEU A 137 5.26 -8.92 -18.41
N GLU A 138 5.19 -8.31 -19.59
CA GLU A 138 5.99 -8.73 -20.75
C GLU A 138 7.49 -8.49 -20.52
N GLN A 139 7.88 -7.39 -19.89
CA GLN A 139 9.27 -7.07 -19.53
C GLN A 139 9.90 -8.12 -18.62
N ILE A 140 9.16 -8.65 -17.65
CA ILE A 140 9.60 -9.74 -16.78
C ILE A 140 9.46 -11.13 -17.43
N ARG A 141 9.10 -11.21 -18.71
CA ARG A 141 8.86 -12.44 -19.47
C ARG A 141 7.79 -13.34 -18.85
N CYS A 142 6.73 -12.74 -18.34
CA CYS A 142 5.55 -13.44 -17.90
C CYS A 142 4.58 -13.60 -19.08
N ASP A 143 4.11 -14.81 -19.34
CA ASP A 143 3.17 -15.09 -20.42
C ASP A 143 1.75 -14.60 -20.13
N ARG A 144 1.49 -14.22 -18.90
CA ARG A 144 0.19 -13.72 -18.48
C ARG A 144 -0.14 -12.38 -19.15
N ARG A 145 -1.39 -12.28 -19.60
CA ARG A 145 -2.04 -11.02 -19.96
C ARG A 145 -3.27 -10.80 -19.07
N ILE A 146 -3.36 -9.63 -18.49
CA ILE A 146 -4.51 -9.20 -17.70
C ILE A 146 -5.63 -8.79 -18.65
N ASP A 147 -6.76 -9.47 -18.56
CA ASP A 147 -7.99 -9.13 -19.29
C ASP A 147 -8.85 -8.20 -18.43
N PRO A 148 -9.11 -6.94 -18.89
CA PRO A 148 -9.88 -5.97 -18.11
C PRO A 148 -11.27 -6.46 -17.69
N LYS A 149 -11.87 -7.35 -18.45
CA LYS A 149 -13.25 -7.85 -18.19
C LYS A 149 -13.30 -9.02 -17.23
N LYS A 150 -12.23 -9.79 -17.13
CA LYS A 150 -12.20 -11.05 -16.35
C LYS A 150 -11.36 -10.92 -15.09
N ASP A 151 -10.19 -10.31 -15.25
CA ASP A 151 -9.17 -10.31 -14.21
C ASP A 151 -9.24 -9.06 -13.31
N ILE A 152 -9.97 -8.01 -13.74
CA ILE A 152 -10.01 -6.72 -13.04
C ILE A 152 -11.37 -6.49 -12.37
N LEU A 153 -11.33 -6.02 -11.13
CA LEU A 153 -12.41 -5.35 -10.45
C LEU A 153 -12.09 -3.86 -10.38
N GLN A 154 -12.80 -3.05 -11.17
CA GLN A 154 -12.62 -1.60 -11.19
C GLN A 154 -13.65 -0.94 -10.29
N LYS A 155 -13.24 -0.57 -9.07
CA LYS A 155 -14.16 -0.01 -8.09
C LYS A 155 -13.41 0.76 -7.00
N ASN A 156 -14.04 1.83 -6.50
CA ASN A 156 -13.55 2.47 -5.28
C ASN A 156 -13.63 1.47 -4.11
N LEU A 157 -12.56 1.37 -3.34
CA LEU A 157 -12.49 0.42 -2.21
C LEU A 157 -13.51 0.72 -1.12
N THR A 158 -13.94 1.99 -0.99
CA THR A 158 -15.02 2.37 -0.06
C THR A 158 -16.41 1.87 -0.49
N ASP A 159 -16.58 1.59 -1.78
CA ASP A 159 -17.89 1.24 -2.38
C ASP A 159 -17.99 -0.27 -2.70
N LEU A 160 -17.04 -1.07 -2.21
CA LEU A 160 -17.09 -2.52 -2.35
C LEU A 160 -18.36 -3.08 -1.69
N THR A 161 -19.12 -3.85 -2.45
CA THR A 161 -20.32 -4.53 -1.99
C THR A 161 -19.99 -5.93 -1.46
N LYS A 162 -20.98 -6.60 -0.86
CA LYS A 162 -20.85 -8.00 -0.44
C LYS A 162 -20.62 -8.94 -1.64
N GLU A 163 -21.25 -8.65 -2.76
CA GLU A 163 -21.10 -9.41 -4.00
C GLU A 163 -19.67 -9.29 -4.56
N ASP A 164 -19.08 -8.07 -4.52
CA ASP A 164 -17.68 -7.87 -4.91
C ASP A 164 -16.74 -8.67 -4.02
N SER A 165 -16.95 -8.62 -2.71
CA SER A 165 -16.15 -9.37 -1.73
C SER A 165 -16.31 -10.89 -1.91
N GLU A 166 -17.52 -11.35 -2.24
CA GLU A 166 -17.78 -12.76 -2.56
C GLU A 166 -17.05 -13.19 -3.83
N GLU A 167 -17.05 -12.36 -4.89
CA GLU A 167 -16.30 -12.63 -6.12
C GLU A 167 -14.81 -12.74 -5.83
N VAL A 168 -14.26 -11.79 -5.08
CA VAL A 168 -12.84 -11.77 -4.72
C VAL A 168 -12.47 -12.95 -3.84
N SER A 169 -13.30 -13.36 -2.88
CA SER A 169 -13.05 -14.52 -2.01
C SER A 169 -13.00 -15.88 -2.74
N LYS A 170 -13.38 -15.88 -4.01
CA LYS A 170 -13.39 -17.07 -4.87
C LYS A 170 -12.46 -16.94 -6.07
N CYS A 171 -11.65 -15.89 -6.15
CA CYS A 171 -10.82 -15.62 -7.33
C CYS A 171 -9.68 -16.62 -7.53
N GLY A 172 -9.25 -17.30 -6.46
CA GLY A 172 -8.12 -18.23 -6.50
C GLY A 172 -6.79 -17.51 -6.78
N TYR A 173 -5.89 -18.22 -7.44
CA TYR A 173 -4.58 -17.70 -7.85
C TYR A 173 -4.12 -18.39 -9.14
N ARG A 174 -3.07 -17.83 -9.78
CA ARG A 174 -2.40 -18.43 -10.93
C ARG A 174 -1.00 -18.90 -10.56
N LEU A 175 -0.45 -19.82 -11.31
CA LEU A 175 0.93 -20.29 -11.20
C LEU A 175 1.67 -19.88 -12.47
N GLU A 176 2.11 -18.64 -12.50
CA GLU A 176 2.87 -18.10 -13.62
C GLU A 176 4.37 -18.11 -13.29
N SER A 177 5.17 -18.30 -14.30
CA SER A 177 6.61 -18.16 -14.21
C SER A 177 7.05 -16.86 -14.86
N TYR A 178 8.04 -16.21 -14.27
CA TYR A 178 8.62 -14.99 -14.80
C TYR A 178 10.11 -14.89 -14.43
N ARG A 179 10.84 -14.03 -15.14
CA ARG A 179 12.25 -13.77 -14.82
C ARG A 179 12.34 -12.99 -13.52
N LYS A 180 13.03 -13.57 -12.54
CA LYS A 180 13.32 -12.86 -11.28
C LYS A 180 14.42 -11.83 -11.50
N MET A 181 14.21 -10.63 -10.97
CA MET A 181 15.23 -9.62 -10.82
C MET A 181 15.95 -9.87 -9.51
N ASP A 182 17.26 -9.70 -9.50
CA ASP A 182 18.04 -9.79 -8.28
C ASP A 182 18.00 -8.44 -7.57
N LEU A 183 17.18 -8.35 -6.55
CA LEU A 183 16.98 -7.15 -5.73
C LEU A 183 17.90 -7.15 -4.49
N GLU A 184 18.82 -8.13 -4.37
CA GLU A 184 19.57 -8.36 -3.12
C GLU A 184 20.50 -7.20 -2.71
N ASN A 185 20.75 -6.22 -3.57
CA ASN A 185 21.68 -5.11 -3.28
C ASN A 185 21.10 -3.69 -3.40
N GLU A 186 19.84 -3.53 -3.79
CA GLU A 186 19.24 -2.21 -3.91
C GLU A 186 17.84 -2.24 -3.27
N GLN A 187 17.65 -1.46 -2.23
CA GLN A 187 16.30 -1.20 -1.72
C GLN A 187 15.51 -0.54 -2.84
N SER A 188 14.43 -1.18 -3.29
CA SER A 188 13.62 -0.69 -4.42
C SER A 188 13.00 0.68 -4.12
N PHE A 189 12.86 1.00 -2.84
CA PHE A 189 12.39 2.29 -2.33
C PHE A 189 13.06 2.58 -0.99
N ASP A 190 13.44 3.84 -0.80
CA ASP A 190 13.85 4.35 0.49
C ASP A 190 12.59 4.63 1.34
N SER A 191 12.66 4.31 2.62
CA SER A 191 11.67 4.70 3.60
C SER A 191 12.37 5.44 4.72
N LEU A 192 12.12 6.73 4.85
CA LEU A 192 12.64 7.56 5.92
C LEU A 192 11.58 7.77 6.99
N PHE A 193 11.98 7.55 8.23
CA PHE A 193 11.12 7.67 9.41
C PHE A 193 11.52 8.89 10.22
N PHE A 194 10.61 9.84 10.33
CA PHE A 194 10.76 11.04 11.17
C PHE A 194 9.92 10.84 12.42
N MET A 195 10.60 10.51 13.51
CA MET A 195 9.98 10.27 14.81
C MET A 195 10.24 11.48 15.71
N GLU A 196 9.24 11.84 16.54
CA GLU A 196 9.34 12.96 17.49
C GLU A 196 9.57 14.34 16.83
N GLU A 197 9.34 14.45 15.52
CA GLU A 197 9.30 15.75 14.86
C GLU A 197 8.01 16.47 15.30
N LYS A 198 8.19 17.56 16.04
CA LYS A 198 7.07 18.39 16.53
C LYS A 198 6.52 19.24 15.41
N ILE A 199 5.87 18.60 14.44
CA ILE A 199 5.19 19.28 13.36
C ILE A 199 3.68 19.19 13.54
N THR A 200 2.99 20.33 13.44
CA THR A 200 1.52 20.38 13.49
C THR A 200 0.92 19.93 12.16
N SER A 201 -0.34 19.49 12.18
CA SER A 201 -1.03 19.07 10.95
C SER A 201 -1.07 20.19 9.91
N GLU A 202 -1.24 21.44 10.34
CA GLU A 202 -1.28 22.60 9.46
C GLU A 202 0.08 22.93 8.83
N ALA A 203 1.17 22.74 9.59
CA ALA A 203 2.52 22.88 9.03
C ALA A 203 2.83 21.76 8.05
N LEU A 204 2.41 20.55 8.37
CA LEU A 204 2.57 19.39 7.50
C LEU A 204 1.78 19.54 6.19
N GLU A 205 0.56 20.09 6.22
CA GLU A 205 -0.21 20.38 5.02
C GLU A 205 0.51 21.33 4.04
N ARG A 206 1.32 22.26 4.55
CA ARG A 206 2.15 23.15 3.72
C ARG A 206 3.44 22.48 3.25
N ALA A 207 4.04 21.64 4.09
CA ALA A 207 5.28 20.93 3.77
C ALA A 207 5.09 19.89 2.66
N VAL A 208 3.98 19.15 2.68
CA VAL A 208 3.70 18.03 1.76
C VAL A 208 3.84 18.42 0.28
N PRO A 209 3.19 19.49 -0.24
CA PRO A 209 3.36 19.89 -1.63
C PRO A 209 4.80 20.24 -2.00
N ARG A 210 5.55 20.83 -1.07
CA ARG A 210 6.97 21.18 -1.27
C ARG A 210 7.84 19.93 -1.36
N LEU A 211 7.59 18.95 -0.49
CA LEU A 211 8.33 17.69 -0.46
C LEU A 211 8.16 16.91 -1.78
N PHE A 212 6.96 16.94 -2.38
CA PHE A 212 6.74 16.33 -3.70
C PHE A 212 7.36 17.12 -4.86
N ALA A 213 7.39 18.46 -4.76
CA ALA A 213 7.86 19.32 -5.84
C ALA A 213 9.38 19.51 -5.87
N ASP A 214 10.04 19.44 -4.72
CA ASP A 214 11.47 19.69 -4.59
C ASP A 214 12.32 18.47 -4.87
N LYS A 215 12.86 18.39 -6.08
CA LYS A 215 13.73 17.30 -6.52
C LYS A 215 15.00 17.12 -5.69
N SER A 216 15.38 18.11 -4.86
CA SER A 216 16.50 17.95 -3.93
C SER A 216 16.18 17.01 -2.75
N CYS A 217 14.90 16.71 -2.54
CA CYS A 217 14.44 15.72 -1.55
C CYS A 217 14.58 14.26 -2.06
N GLY A 218 14.87 14.05 -3.32
CA GLY A 218 14.76 12.79 -4.05
C GLY A 218 13.40 12.69 -4.78
N GLU A 219 13.07 11.51 -5.23
CA GLU A 219 11.77 11.24 -5.85
C GLU A 219 10.81 10.72 -4.77
N VAL A 220 10.00 11.61 -4.22
CA VAL A 220 9.02 11.27 -3.18
C VAL A 220 7.77 10.69 -3.83
N PHE A 221 7.35 9.48 -3.45
CA PHE A 221 6.13 8.82 -3.96
C PHE A 221 4.97 8.91 -2.99
N ARG A 222 5.26 8.84 -1.70
CA ARG A 222 4.23 8.84 -0.66
C ARG A 222 4.74 9.44 0.63
N ILE A 223 3.84 10.14 1.31
CA ILE A 223 4.04 10.61 2.68
C ILE A 223 2.87 10.13 3.51
N LYS A 224 3.15 9.46 4.62
CA LYS A 224 2.15 8.89 5.52
C LYS A 224 2.58 9.17 6.96
N GLY A 225 1.63 9.40 7.85
CA GLY A 225 1.97 9.52 9.27
C GLY A 225 0.84 10.06 10.13
N PHE A 226 1.17 10.18 11.42
CA PHE A 226 0.27 10.70 12.42
C PHE A 226 0.90 11.89 13.11
N VAL A 227 0.16 12.97 13.16
CA VAL A 227 0.54 14.23 13.80
C VAL A 227 -0.63 14.76 14.62
N LYS A 228 -0.37 15.73 15.49
CA LYS A 228 -1.43 16.44 16.20
C LYS A 228 -1.77 17.76 15.51
N ASN A 229 -3.06 18.09 15.52
CA ASN A 229 -3.48 19.44 15.19
C ASN A 229 -3.24 20.39 16.39
N LYS A 230 -3.51 21.68 16.21
CA LYS A 230 -3.36 22.71 17.25
C LYS A 230 -4.18 22.46 18.51
N ASP A 231 -5.28 21.70 18.38
CA ASP A 231 -6.16 21.36 19.48
C ASP A 231 -5.71 20.07 20.20
N GLY A 232 -4.61 19.45 19.75
CA GLY A 232 -4.08 18.22 20.31
C GLY A 232 -4.77 16.94 19.83
N GLN A 233 -5.67 17.04 18.86
CA GLN A 233 -6.33 15.89 18.26
C GLN A 233 -5.39 15.20 17.27
N TRP A 234 -5.40 13.87 17.27
CA TRP A 234 -4.64 13.08 16.32
C TRP A 234 -5.25 13.15 14.92
N MET A 235 -4.37 13.36 13.95
CA MET A 235 -4.69 13.42 12.53
C MET A 235 -3.82 12.40 11.79
N GLU A 236 -4.40 11.65 10.87
CA GLU A 236 -3.70 10.77 9.94
C GLU A 236 -3.50 11.48 8.60
N LEU A 237 -2.25 11.65 8.21
CA LEU A 237 -1.89 12.08 6.87
C LEU A 237 -1.66 10.86 5.97
N ASN A 238 -2.22 10.91 4.78
CA ASN A 238 -1.87 10.02 3.68
C ASN A 238 -1.83 10.85 2.39
N ALA A 239 -0.65 10.97 1.79
CA ALA A 239 -0.42 11.82 0.64
C ALA A 239 0.38 11.10 -0.44
N THR A 240 -0.05 11.28 -1.67
CA THR A 240 0.65 10.94 -2.92
C THR A 240 0.71 12.19 -3.78
N HIS A 241 1.31 12.12 -4.98
CA HIS A 241 1.32 13.24 -5.93
C HIS A 241 -0.09 13.76 -6.25
N ASP A 242 -1.06 12.85 -6.37
CA ASP A 242 -2.41 13.14 -6.89
C ASP A 242 -3.48 13.24 -5.80
N SER A 243 -3.19 12.80 -4.61
CA SER A 243 -4.18 12.76 -3.53
C SER A 243 -3.56 13.07 -2.18
N ARG A 244 -4.34 13.76 -1.35
CA ARG A 244 -3.97 14.02 0.03
C ARG A 244 -5.21 13.96 0.90
N THR A 245 -5.13 13.18 1.97
CA THR A 245 -6.12 13.15 3.04
C THR A 245 -5.44 13.49 4.36
N LEU A 246 -6.18 14.15 5.23
CA LEU A 246 -5.78 14.47 6.59
C LEU A 246 -7.02 14.28 7.47
N ASP A 247 -7.17 13.09 8.03
CA ASP A 247 -8.38 12.67 8.71
C ASP A 247 -8.16 12.53 10.22
N PRO A 248 -9.15 12.91 11.06
CA PRO A 248 -9.06 12.73 12.50
C PRO A 248 -9.13 11.24 12.87
N ILE A 249 -8.28 10.83 13.81
CA ILE A 249 -8.25 9.49 14.35
C ILE A 249 -8.30 9.50 15.89
N ALA A 250 -8.71 8.38 16.48
CA ALA A 250 -8.85 8.27 17.93
C ALA A 250 -7.52 8.16 18.66
N VAL A 251 -6.55 7.47 18.08
CA VAL A 251 -5.22 7.20 18.66
C VAL A 251 -4.17 7.28 17.57
N GLY A 252 -3.03 7.87 17.87
CA GLY A 252 -1.89 7.96 16.97
C GLY A 252 -0.58 8.01 17.73
N GLN A 253 0.52 7.96 17.00
CA GLN A 253 1.89 8.15 17.49
C GLN A 253 2.59 9.14 16.56
N GLU A 254 3.32 10.10 17.10
CA GLU A 254 4.06 11.08 16.30
C GLU A 254 5.09 10.37 15.43
N VAL A 255 4.74 10.20 14.16
CA VAL A 255 5.61 9.61 13.13
C VAL A 255 5.20 10.13 11.77
N LEU A 256 6.21 10.45 10.97
CA LEU A 256 6.05 10.73 9.55
C LEU A 256 6.94 9.77 8.77
N ILE A 257 6.39 9.14 7.76
CA ILE A 257 7.10 8.21 6.88
C ILE A 257 7.10 8.83 5.48
N VAL A 258 8.28 9.04 4.93
CA VAL A 258 8.46 9.48 3.56
C VAL A 258 9.04 8.33 2.76
N ILE A 259 8.40 7.99 1.66
CA ILE A 259 8.75 6.85 0.83
C ILE A 259 9.01 7.33 -0.59
N GLY A 260 10.11 6.85 -1.18
CA GLY A 260 10.53 7.28 -2.50
C GLY A 260 11.85 6.67 -2.94
N GLU A 261 12.45 7.22 -3.97
CA GLU A 261 13.77 6.82 -4.46
C GLU A 261 14.80 7.93 -4.21
N HIS A 262 16.01 7.53 -3.84
CA HIS A 262 17.13 8.45 -3.60
C HIS A 262 16.82 9.58 -2.61
N LEU A 263 16.05 9.29 -1.58
CA LEU A 263 15.58 10.26 -0.61
C LEU A 263 16.76 10.93 0.14
N GLN A 264 16.64 12.25 0.33
CA GLN A 264 17.63 13.08 1.03
C GLN A 264 17.07 13.52 2.38
N GLU A 265 17.36 12.76 3.43
CA GLU A 265 16.81 12.97 4.78
C GLU A 265 17.02 14.40 5.28
N ASP A 266 18.22 14.97 5.11
CA ASP A 266 18.56 16.31 5.58
C ASP A 266 17.69 17.38 4.92
N LYS A 267 17.40 17.24 3.61
CA LYS A 267 16.56 18.18 2.87
C LYS A 267 15.10 18.10 3.26
N ILE A 268 14.60 16.88 3.42
CA ILE A 268 13.23 16.65 3.91
C ILE A 268 13.07 17.26 5.29
N ARG A 269 14.02 17.01 6.19
CA ARG A 269 14.02 17.55 7.56
C ARG A 269 14.11 19.09 7.59
N GLU A 270 14.87 19.70 6.68
CA GLU A 270 14.95 21.15 6.52
C GLU A 270 13.57 21.75 6.18
N ILE A 271 12.88 21.20 5.18
CA ILE A 271 11.54 21.66 4.78
C ILE A 271 10.52 21.51 5.92
N LEU A 272 10.52 20.37 6.62
CA LEU A 272 9.62 20.15 7.76
C LEU A 272 9.81 21.19 8.85
N LYS A 273 11.06 21.53 9.20
CA LYS A 273 11.40 22.55 10.21
C LYS A 273 11.04 23.97 9.78
N GLU A 274 11.26 24.30 8.51
CA GLU A 274 10.90 25.64 7.98
C GLU A 274 9.40 25.89 8.11
N GLU A 275 8.56 24.92 7.75
CA GLU A 275 7.11 25.06 7.80
C GLU A 275 6.56 25.10 9.23
N GLU A 276 7.19 24.43 10.18
CA GLU A 276 6.83 24.55 11.59
C GLU A 276 7.17 25.93 12.14
N THR A 277 8.34 26.49 11.78
CA THR A 277 8.78 27.81 12.29
C THR A 277 8.04 28.98 11.66
N CYS A 278 7.44 28.85 10.49
CA CYS A 278 6.61 29.87 9.84
C CYS A 278 5.31 30.24 10.59
N GLN A 279 5.03 29.62 11.73
CA GLN A 279 3.85 29.90 12.58
C GLN A 279 4.14 30.90 13.72
N SER A 280 5.37 31.44 13.85
CA SER A 280 5.76 32.34 14.94
C SER A 280 5.54 33.79 14.60
#